data_f3564c23aa3889559e41b6770968fb0b
#
_entry.id   f3564c23aa3889559e41b6770968fb0b
#
_cell.length_a   1.000
_cell.length_b   1.000
_cell.length_c   1.000
_cell.angle_alpha   90.00
_cell.angle_beta   90.00
_cell.angle_gamma   90.00
#
_symmetry.space_group_name_H-M   'P 1'
#
loop_
_entity.id
_entity.type
_entity.pdbx_description
1 polymer ?
#
loop_
_entity_poly.entity_id
_entity_poly.type
_entity_poly.pdbx_seq_one_letter_code
_entity_poly.pdbx_strand_id
1 'polypeptide(L)'
;GEKGTPLDFISFHAKGSPKQVDGRVQMGIANQLRDMDGAFGVIAKFPEYKNKPIVIGESDPEGCAACQGPNLAYRNGTMYSSYTAASFPRKLALAAKHGVNLEGALTWAFEFEDQPYFAGFRSLATNGIDKPVLNVFRMFSRMDGRRLHVESDGASPLTELMTMGVRGKPDVSALAARNDKRITILAWHYHDDDIPGAAAAVTLNLAGTPAGNPKMTRTLIDEGHSNSFIAW
;
A
#
# COMPACT_ATOMS: atom_id res chain seq x y z
N GLY A 1 9.09 30.30 1.16
CA GLY A 1 8.96 30.65 -0.25
C GLY A 1 8.66 32.14 -0.41
N GLU A 2 8.88 32.68 -1.58
CA GLU A 2 8.49 34.05 -1.90
C GLU A 2 6.98 34.18 -1.91
N LYS A 3 6.46 35.27 -1.34
CA LYS A 3 5.03 35.58 -1.35
C LYS A 3 4.55 35.74 -2.79
N GLY A 4 3.47 35.02 -3.16
CA GLY A 4 2.83 35.11 -4.47
C GLY A 4 3.38 34.12 -5.51
N THR A 5 4.32 33.24 -5.18
CA THR A 5 4.70 32.14 -6.07
C THR A 5 3.52 31.20 -6.26
N PRO A 6 3.07 30.92 -7.50
CA PRO A 6 1.99 29.98 -7.75
C PRO A 6 2.35 28.58 -7.25
N LEU A 7 1.43 27.91 -6.58
CA LEU A 7 1.58 26.53 -6.13
C LEU A 7 0.29 25.78 -6.44
N ASP A 8 0.34 24.85 -7.38
CA ASP A 8 -0.83 24.07 -7.78
C ASP A 8 -0.99 22.82 -6.91
N PHE A 9 0.10 22.15 -6.61
CA PHE A 9 0.13 20.97 -5.74
C PHE A 9 1.45 20.87 -4.96
N ILE A 10 1.47 20.00 -3.96
CA ILE A 10 2.65 19.69 -3.15
C ILE A 10 3.06 18.26 -3.45
N SER A 11 4.36 18.03 -3.68
CA SER A 11 4.90 16.69 -3.85
C SER A 11 6.10 16.45 -2.94
N PHE A 12 6.18 15.23 -2.44
CA PHE A 12 7.34 14.72 -1.70
C PHE A 12 7.42 13.21 -1.86
N HIS A 13 8.52 12.60 -1.41
CA HIS A 13 8.69 11.16 -1.34
C HIS A 13 8.56 10.67 0.09
N ALA A 14 7.95 9.50 0.28
CA ALA A 14 7.89 8.82 1.56
C ALA A 14 8.20 7.34 1.35
N LYS A 15 9.26 6.87 1.98
CA LYS A 15 9.83 5.54 1.77
C LYS A 15 9.83 4.72 3.06
N GLY A 16 9.71 3.40 2.89
CA GLY A 16 10.08 2.45 3.92
C GLY A 16 11.60 2.32 4.05
N SER A 17 12.03 1.30 4.76
CA SER A 17 13.46 0.97 4.89
C SER A 17 13.60 -0.52 5.13
N PRO A 18 13.40 -1.35 4.10
CA PRO A 18 13.55 -2.78 4.23
C PRO A 18 15.00 -3.14 4.60
N LYS A 19 15.14 -4.08 5.50
CA LYS A 19 16.43 -4.58 5.99
C LYS A 19 16.48 -6.09 5.84
N GLN A 20 17.69 -6.64 5.78
CA GLN A 20 17.88 -8.06 5.98
C GLN A 20 18.12 -8.33 7.47
N VAL A 21 17.32 -9.21 8.05
CA VAL A 21 17.40 -9.62 9.45
C VAL A 21 17.24 -11.14 9.50
N ASP A 22 18.22 -11.84 10.05
CA ASP A 22 18.20 -13.30 10.21
C ASP A 22 17.85 -14.06 8.92
N GLY A 23 18.41 -13.63 7.80
CA GLY A 23 18.22 -14.28 6.49
C GLY A 23 16.90 -13.97 5.78
N ARG A 24 16.05 -13.09 6.32
CA ARG A 24 14.79 -12.65 5.71
C ARG A 24 14.73 -11.16 5.50
N VAL A 25 13.89 -10.71 4.59
CA VAL A 25 13.57 -9.30 4.46
C VAL A 25 12.63 -8.89 5.60
N GLN A 26 12.93 -7.77 6.23
CA GLN A 26 12.08 -7.09 7.17
C GLN A 26 11.70 -5.74 6.58
N MET A 27 10.42 -5.55 6.25
CA MET A 27 9.89 -4.33 5.68
C MET A 27 9.88 -3.19 6.70
N GLY A 28 9.83 -1.98 6.25
CA GLY A 28 9.90 -0.79 7.10
C GLY A 28 8.67 0.10 6.98
N ILE A 29 7.45 -0.46 7.10
CA ILE A 29 6.20 0.32 6.98
C ILE A 29 6.14 1.46 8.00
N ALA A 30 6.67 1.26 9.21
CA ALA A 30 6.73 2.29 10.24
C ALA A 30 7.49 3.54 9.79
N ASN A 31 8.60 3.38 9.05
CA ASN A 31 9.38 4.50 8.55
C ASN A 31 8.59 5.32 7.55
N GLN A 32 7.99 4.66 6.56
CA GLN A 32 7.16 5.33 5.56
C GLN A 32 6.03 6.13 6.22
N LEU A 33 5.34 5.54 7.19
CA LEU A 33 4.21 6.20 7.84
C LEU A 33 4.66 7.39 8.70
N ARG A 34 5.81 7.30 9.38
CA ARG A 34 6.38 8.44 10.12
C ARG A 34 6.80 9.58 9.23
N ASP A 35 7.44 9.30 8.09
CA ASP A 35 7.82 10.32 7.12
C ASP A 35 6.58 11.08 6.61
N MET A 36 5.52 10.34 6.33
CA MET A 36 4.26 10.94 5.89
C MET A 36 3.58 11.74 6.99
N ASP A 37 3.52 11.20 8.22
CA ASP A 37 2.94 11.91 9.37
C ASP A 37 3.66 13.24 9.61
N GLY A 38 4.99 13.23 9.54
CA GLY A 38 5.82 14.43 9.63
C GLY A 38 5.55 15.44 8.52
N ALA A 39 5.53 14.99 7.26
CA ALA A 39 5.28 15.85 6.10
C ALA A 39 3.87 16.47 6.14
N PHE A 40 2.84 15.66 6.42
CA PHE A 40 1.47 16.16 6.56
C PHE A 40 1.34 17.14 7.75
N GLY A 41 2.02 16.85 8.86
CA GLY A 41 2.07 17.74 10.02
C GLY A 41 2.72 19.08 9.72
N VAL A 42 3.74 19.11 8.83
CA VAL A 42 4.35 20.37 8.35
C VAL A 42 3.34 21.13 7.49
N ILE A 43 2.75 20.48 6.47
CA ILE A 43 1.79 21.11 5.56
C ILE A 43 0.59 21.71 6.32
N ALA A 44 0.08 20.98 7.32
CA ALA A 44 -1.07 21.41 8.12
C ALA A 44 -0.84 22.71 8.92
N LYS A 45 0.43 23.10 9.15
CA LYS A 45 0.78 24.37 9.81
C LYS A 45 0.60 25.60 8.91
N PHE A 46 0.38 25.40 7.62
CA PHE A 46 0.24 26.48 6.64
C PHE A 46 -1.19 26.49 6.08
N PRO A 47 -2.11 27.32 6.63
CA PRO A 47 -3.51 27.33 6.21
C PRO A 47 -3.71 27.55 4.71
N GLU A 48 -2.85 28.34 4.08
CA GLU A 48 -2.84 28.65 2.65
C GLU A 48 -2.52 27.46 1.77
N TYR A 49 -1.83 26.42 2.30
CA TYR A 49 -1.42 25.22 1.56
C TYR A 49 -2.16 23.96 1.97
N LYS A 50 -2.84 23.98 3.12
CA LYS A 50 -3.48 22.81 3.72
C LYS A 50 -4.46 22.10 2.77
N ASN A 51 -5.17 22.86 1.94
CA ASN A 51 -6.15 22.33 0.99
C ASN A 51 -5.58 22.08 -0.42
N LYS A 52 -4.30 22.37 -0.64
CA LYS A 52 -3.66 22.06 -1.92
C LYS A 52 -3.56 20.55 -2.11
N PRO A 53 -3.72 20.06 -3.35
CA PRO A 53 -3.50 18.64 -3.65
C PRO A 53 -2.10 18.20 -3.21
N ILE A 54 -2.01 17.07 -2.53
CA ILE A 54 -0.73 16.43 -2.18
C ILE A 54 -0.60 15.17 -3.01
N VAL A 55 0.48 15.08 -3.77
CA VAL A 55 0.86 13.87 -4.51
C VAL A 55 2.17 13.35 -3.94
N ILE A 56 2.14 12.17 -3.32
CA ILE A 56 3.37 11.51 -2.90
C ILE A 56 4.01 10.95 -4.15
N GLY A 57 5.04 11.63 -4.67
CA GLY A 57 5.65 11.39 -5.98
C GLY A 57 6.30 10.02 -6.09
N GLU A 58 6.86 9.51 -4.99
CA GLU A 58 7.25 8.12 -4.83
C GLU A 58 6.89 7.63 -3.44
N SER A 59 6.06 6.60 -3.37
CA SER A 59 5.53 6.01 -2.14
C SER A 59 5.83 4.52 -2.07
N ASP A 60 7.05 4.17 -2.37
CA ASP A 60 7.53 2.79 -2.48
C ASP A 60 8.10 2.29 -1.15
N PRO A 61 8.31 0.96 -1.00
CA PRO A 61 8.94 0.43 0.20
C PRO A 61 10.38 0.92 0.43
N GLU A 62 11.13 1.31 -0.61
CA GLU A 62 12.50 1.86 -0.50
C GLU A 62 12.82 2.86 -1.63
N GLY A 63 13.99 3.53 -1.53
CA GLY A 63 14.37 4.63 -2.40
C GLY A 63 15.06 4.25 -3.72
N CYS A 64 15.62 3.04 -3.85
CA CYS A 64 16.44 2.69 -5.01
C CYS A 64 15.84 1.56 -5.84
N ALA A 65 15.05 1.89 -6.86
CA ALA A 65 14.36 0.91 -7.70
C ALA A 65 15.31 -0.03 -8.47
N ALA A 66 16.48 0.47 -8.89
CA ALA A 66 17.46 -0.30 -9.66
C ALA A 66 18.53 -1.00 -8.79
N CYS A 67 18.59 -0.72 -7.48
CA CYS A 67 19.51 -1.43 -6.60
C CYS A 67 19.10 -2.89 -6.44
N GLN A 68 20.06 -3.73 -6.15
CA GLN A 68 19.87 -5.14 -5.84
C GLN A 68 20.48 -5.46 -4.48
N GLY A 69 20.08 -6.55 -3.91
CA GLY A 69 20.57 -7.01 -2.61
C GLY A 69 19.54 -7.84 -1.86
N PRO A 70 19.99 -8.60 -0.86
CA PRO A 70 19.13 -9.53 -0.13
C PRO A 70 17.99 -8.85 0.62
N ASN A 71 18.14 -7.59 1.05
CA ASN A 71 17.08 -6.79 1.66
C ASN A 71 15.98 -6.37 0.67
N LEU A 72 16.18 -6.62 -0.63
CA LEU A 72 15.28 -6.24 -1.72
C LEU A 72 14.61 -7.47 -2.37
N ALA A 73 14.81 -8.66 -1.84
CA ALA A 73 14.26 -9.91 -2.37
C ALA A 73 12.72 -9.94 -2.42
N TYR A 74 12.04 -9.16 -1.58
CA TYR A 74 10.58 -9.05 -1.54
C TYR A 74 9.92 -8.60 -2.86
N ARG A 75 10.69 -7.97 -3.77
CA ARG A 75 10.17 -7.22 -4.93
C ARG A 75 9.48 -8.07 -6.00
N ASN A 76 9.83 -9.33 -6.11
CA ASN A 76 9.22 -10.23 -7.09
C ASN A 76 8.01 -10.98 -6.52
N GLY A 77 7.94 -11.14 -5.20
CA GLY A 77 6.94 -11.94 -4.51
C GLY A 77 5.69 -11.17 -4.06
N THR A 78 4.90 -11.82 -3.25
CA THR A 78 3.63 -11.30 -2.73
C THR A 78 3.79 -10.31 -1.58
N MET A 79 4.97 -10.23 -0.95
CA MET A 79 5.26 -9.28 0.12
C MET A 79 5.10 -7.82 -0.36
N TYR A 80 5.55 -7.49 -1.56
CA TYR A 80 5.37 -6.15 -2.11
C TYR A 80 3.87 -5.81 -2.28
N SER A 81 3.07 -6.81 -2.64
CA SER A 81 1.61 -6.68 -2.76
C SER A 81 0.95 -6.38 -1.42
N SER A 82 1.23 -7.17 -0.39
CA SER A 82 0.63 -7.00 0.94
C SER A 82 1.09 -5.71 1.63
N TYR A 83 2.37 -5.33 1.48
CA TYR A 83 2.86 -4.01 1.91
C TYR A 83 2.08 -2.86 1.27
N THR A 84 1.90 -2.91 -0.05
CA THR A 84 1.17 -1.87 -0.79
C THR A 84 -0.28 -1.79 -0.32
N ALA A 85 -0.96 -2.93 -0.19
CA ALA A 85 -2.33 -3.00 0.29
C ALA A 85 -2.47 -2.46 1.72
N ALA A 86 -1.57 -2.82 2.64
CA ALA A 86 -1.59 -2.37 4.01
C ALA A 86 -1.24 -0.88 4.17
N SER A 87 -0.29 -0.36 3.38
CA SER A 87 0.18 1.02 3.52
C SER A 87 -0.81 2.07 3.00
N PHE A 88 -1.56 1.77 1.92
CA PHE A 88 -2.42 2.74 1.24
C PHE A 88 -3.53 3.31 2.14
N PRO A 89 -4.33 2.50 2.85
CA PRO A 89 -5.36 3.02 3.75
C PRO A 89 -4.80 3.86 4.90
N ARG A 90 -3.56 3.55 5.33
CA ARG A 90 -2.86 4.31 6.39
C ARG A 90 -2.45 5.70 5.92
N LYS A 91 -2.11 5.85 4.65
CA LYS A 91 -1.87 7.16 4.01
C LYS A 91 -3.12 8.03 4.07
N LEU A 92 -4.27 7.47 3.73
CA LEU A 92 -5.57 8.15 3.85
C LEU A 92 -5.92 8.51 5.30
N ALA A 93 -5.62 7.62 6.25
CA ALA A 93 -5.86 7.87 7.67
C ALA A 93 -4.97 9.00 8.22
N LEU A 94 -3.70 9.04 7.81
CA LEU A 94 -2.77 10.13 8.18
C LEU A 94 -3.19 11.47 7.57
N ALA A 95 -3.59 11.48 6.30
CA ALA A 95 -4.11 12.68 5.67
C ALA A 95 -5.35 13.22 6.40
N ALA A 96 -6.28 12.34 6.77
CA ALA A 96 -7.45 12.70 7.56
C ALA A 96 -7.08 13.23 8.96
N LYS A 97 -6.10 12.60 9.65
CA LYS A 97 -5.58 13.03 10.95
C LYS A 97 -5.11 14.49 10.91
N HIS A 98 -4.40 14.88 9.85
CA HIS A 98 -3.86 16.23 9.69
C HIS A 98 -4.82 17.19 8.97
N GLY A 99 -5.92 16.68 8.43
CA GLY A 99 -6.89 17.45 7.66
C GLY A 99 -6.28 18.04 6.40
N VAL A 100 -5.40 17.32 5.70
CA VAL A 100 -4.76 17.71 4.44
C VAL A 100 -5.37 16.95 3.27
N ASN A 101 -5.19 17.46 2.05
CA ASN A 101 -5.77 16.92 0.83
C ASN A 101 -4.81 15.97 0.12
N LEU A 102 -4.80 14.67 0.48
CA LEU A 102 -4.05 13.66 -0.25
C LEU A 102 -4.78 13.27 -1.54
N GLU A 103 -4.25 13.70 -2.67
CA GLU A 103 -4.77 13.40 -4.00
C GLU A 103 -4.29 12.06 -4.54
N GLY A 104 -3.03 11.72 -4.29
CA GLY A 104 -2.47 10.48 -4.80
C GLY A 104 -1.14 10.08 -4.19
N ALA A 105 -0.77 8.82 -4.43
CA ALA A 105 0.54 8.28 -4.11
C ALA A 105 0.99 7.37 -5.25
N LEU A 106 2.16 7.63 -5.78
CA LEU A 106 2.70 6.99 -6.96
C LEU A 106 3.76 5.97 -6.57
N THR A 107 3.99 5.01 -7.46
CA THR A 107 5.13 4.10 -7.43
C THR A 107 5.99 4.29 -8.67
N TRP A 108 7.28 4.02 -8.57
CA TRP A 108 8.24 4.00 -9.66
C TRP A 108 9.10 2.74 -9.55
N ALA A 109 9.31 1.93 -10.63
CA ALA A 109 8.89 2.16 -12.00
C ALA A 109 7.88 1.08 -12.45
N PHE A 110 7.32 1.28 -13.67
CA PHE A 110 6.47 0.25 -14.26
C PHE A 110 7.29 -0.98 -14.66
N GLU A 111 8.33 -0.78 -15.47
CA GLU A 111 9.22 -1.82 -15.97
C GLU A 111 10.63 -1.25 -16.22
N PHE A 112 11.64 -2.10 -16.20
CA PHE A 112 13.00 -1.83 -16.68
C PHE A 112 13.22 -2.67 -17.94
N GLU A 113 13.44 -2.01 -19.07
CA GLU A 113 13.67 -2.66 -20.35
C GLU A 113 15.02 -3.39 -20.38
N ASP A 114 15.11 -4.39 -21.25
CA ASP A 114 16.34 -5.16 -21.52
C ASP A 114 16.99 -5.82 -20.29
N GLN A 115 16.18 -6.15 -19.28
CA GLN A 115 16.64 -6.85 -18.09
C GLN A 115 16.23 -8.33 -18.12
N PRO A 116 16.99 -9.22 -17.46
CA PRO A 116 16.53 -10.59 -17.24
C PRO A 116 15.18 -10.64 -16.55
N TYR A 117 14.38 -11.66 -16.84
CA TYR A 117 13.13 -11.89 -16.13
C TYR A 117 13.36 -11.92 -14.63
N PHE A 118 12.54 -11.25 -13.87
CA PHE A 118 12.59 -11.18 -12.41
C PHE A 118 13.98 -10.84 -11.83
N ALA A 119 14.72 -9.97 -12.52
CA ALA A 119 16.07 -9.55 -12.09
C ALA A 119 16.13 -8.84 -10.72
N GLY A 120 15.00 -8.67 -10.03
CA GLY A 120 14.94 -8.09 -8.70
C GLY A 120 14.84 -6.57 -8.66
N PHE A 121 14.58 -5.91 -9.78
CA PHE A 121 14.25 -4.49 -9.79
C PHE A 121 12.89 -4.21 -9.15
N ARG A 122 12.72 -3.05 -8.53
CA ARG A 122 11.42 -2.59 -8.07
C ARG A 122 10.61 -2.08 -9.25
N SER A 123 9.83 -2.98 -9.82
CA SER A 123 8.98 -2.71 -10.97
C SER A 123 7.65 -3.44 -10.82
N LEU A 124 6.64 -3.01 -11.56
CA LEU A 124 5.31 -3.61 -11.58
C LEU A 124 5.23 -4.80 -12.54
N ALA A 125 6.09 -4.79 -13.56
CA ALA A 125 6.20 -5.86 -14.56
C ALA A 125 7.65 -6.22 -14.82
N THR A 126 7.87 -7.31 -15.55
CA THR A 126 9.16 -7.79 -16.03
C THR A 126 8.98 -8.43 -17.41
N ASN A 127 9.55 -7.82 -18.46
CA ASN A 127 9.42 -8.25 -19.87
C ASN A 127 7.97 -8.59 -20.25
N GLY A 128 7.04 -7.67 -19.92
CA GLY A 128 5.61 -7.83 -20.20
C GLY A 128 4.86 -8.80 -19.27
N ILE A 129 5.51 -9.43 -18.31
CA ILE A 129 4.86 -10.28 -17.30
C ILE A 129 4.53 -9.44 -16.07
N ASP A 130 3.27 -9.43 -15.69
CA ASP A 130 2.79 -8.74 -14.50
C ASP A 130 3.38 -9.36 -13.22
N LYS A 131 4.00 -8.55 -12.38
CA LYS A 131 4.34 -8.99 -11.02
C LYS A 131 3.11 -8.94 -10.10
N PRO A 132 3.10 -9.69 -8.99
CA PRO A 132 1.97 -9.71 -8.04
C PRO A 132 1.51 -8.32 -7.62
N VAL A 133 2.42 -7.38 -7.42
CA VAL A 133 2.10 -6.00 -6.99
C VAL A 133 1.26 -5.23 -8.01
N LEU A 134 1.43 -5.45 -9.30
CA LEU A 134 0.58 -4.80 -10.31
C LEU A 134 -0.88 -5.18 -10.15
N ASN A 135 -1.17 -6.42 -9.73
CA ASN A 135 -2.53 -6.85 -9.47
C ASN A 135 -3.17 -6.13 -8.27
N VAL A 136 -2.39 -5.69 -7.28
CA VAL A 136 -2.92 -4.81 -6.20
C VAL A 136 -3.39 -3.47 -6.77
N PHE A 137 -2.60 -2.85 -7.66
CA PHE A 137 -3.02 -1.61 -8.30
C PHE A 137 -4.28 -1.80 -9.16
N ARG A 138 -4.42 -2.95 -9.84
CA ARG A 138 -5.66 -3.32 -10.53
C ARG A 138 -6.84 -3.52 -9.57
N MET A 139 -6.61 -4.04 -8.37
CA MET A 139 -7.64 -4.13 -7.34
C MET A 139 -8.05 -2.74 -6.86
N PHE A 140 -7.10 -1.84 -6.59
CA PHE A 140 -7.41 -0.45 -6.22
C PHE A 140 -8.19 0.28 -7.32
N SER A 141 -7.84 0.08 -8.60
CA SER A 141 -8.55 0.73 -9.73
C SER A 141 -10.03 0.36 -9.86
N ARG A 142 -10.44 -0.75 -9.21
CA ARG A 142 -11.84 -1.18 -9.15
C ARG A 142 -12.60 -0.59 -7.95
N MET A 143 -11.90 0.10 -7.06
CA MET A 143 -12.48 0.71 -5.86
C MET A 143 -12.89 2.14 -6.20
N ASP A 144 -14.15 2.35 -6.46
CA ASP A 144 -14.73 3.63 -6.81
C ASP A 144 -15.95 3.96 -5.92
N GLY A 145 -16.34 5.23 -5.91
CA GLY A 145 -17.45 5.74 -5.13
C GLY A 145 -17.05 6.17 -3.73
N ARG A 146 -17.95 6.00 -2.76
CA ARG A 146 -17.72 6.44 -1.39
C ARG A 146 -16.99 5.38 -0.57
N ARG A 147 -15.94 5.80 0.15
CA ARG A 147 -15.27 4.94 1.12
C ARG A 147 -16.25 4.56 2.25
N LEU A 148 -16.25 3.30 2.62
CA LEU A 148 -17.02 2.78 3.73
C LEU A 148 -16.16 2.71 5.00
N HIS A 149 -16.81 2.80 6.14
CA HIS A 149 -16.20 2.50 7.43
C HIS A 149 -15.91 0.98 7.51
N VAL A 150 -14.73 0.63 7.99
CA VAL A 150 -14.28 -0.75 8.19
C VAL A 150 -13.71 -0.87 9.59
N GLU A 151 -14.19 -1.85 10.32
CA GLU A 151 -13.62 -2.30 11.59
C GLU A 151 -13.07 -3.72 11.41
N SER A 152 -11.95 -4.00 12.04
CA SER A 152 -11.34 -5.32 12.05
C SER A 152 -10.66 -5.57 13.39
N ASP A 153 -10.94 -6.70 14.00
CA ASP A 153 -10.29 -7.19 15.21
C ASP A 153 -8.84 -7.63 14.98
N GLY A 154 -8.50 -7.90 13.72
CA GLY A 154 -7.14 -8.20 13.26
C GLY A 154 -6.29 -6.98 12.90
N ALA A 155 -6.86 -5.77 12.90
CA ALA A 155 -6.13 -4.57 12.51
C ALA A 155 -5.15 -4.11 13.59
N SER A 156 -3.94 -3.75 13.16
CA SER A 156 -2.99 -3.05 14.01
C SER A 156 -3.33 -1.56 14.09
N PRO A 157 -3.35 -0.95 15.31
CA PRO A 157 -3.57 0.47 15.46
C PRO A 157 -2.50 1.30 14.73
N LEU A 158 -2.90 2.43 14.15
CA LEU A 158 -1.98 3.30 13.38
C LEU A 158 -0.79 3.75 14.21
N THR A 159 -0.99 4.04 15.50
CA THR A 159 0.08 4.44 16.44
C THR A 159 1.10 3.33 16.66
N GLU A 160 0.65 2.08 16.75
CA GLU A 160 1.52 0.91 16.87
C GLU A 160 2.30 0.68 15.59
N LEU A 161 1.64 0.73 14.43
CA LEU A 161 2.27 0.63 13.11
C LEU A 161 3.39 1.67 12.93
N MET A 162 3.14 2.91 13.34
CA MET A 162 4.13 3.99 13.24
C MET A 162 5.31 3.82 14.20
N THR A 163 5.13 3.14 15.32
CA THR A 163 6.16 2.94 16.34
C THR A 163 7.02 1.71 16.02
N MET A 164 6.39 0.58 15.78
CA MET A 164 7.07 -0.72 15.71
C MET A 164 6.93 -1.42 14.35
N GLY A 165 6.04 -0.97 13.47
CA GLY A 165 5.61 -1.74 12.31
C GLY A 165 4.74 -2.93 12.71
N VAL A 166 4.73 -3.98 11.88
CA VAL A 166 3.98 -5.22 12.14
C VAL A 166 4.96 -6.33 12.48
N ARG A 167 5.12 -6.62 13.78
CA ARG A 167 6.18 -7.53 14.28
C ARG A 167 5.67 -8.77 14.99
N GLY A 168 4.56 -8.69 15.70
CA GLY A 168 4.04 -9.79 16.51
C GLY A 168 3.03 -10.62 15.72
N LYS A 169 1.78 -10.21 15.74
CA LYS A 169 0.71 -10.79 14.94
C LYS A 169 0.58 -10.05 13.60
N PRO A 170 0.12 -10.73 12.54
CA PRO A 170 -0.17 -10.07 11.27
C PRO A 170 -1.22 -8.96 11.43
N ASP A 171 -1.10 -7.93 10.61
CA ASP A 171 -2.12 -6.91 10.41
C ASP A 171 -3.12 -7.43 9.38
N VAL A 172 -4.31 -7.77 9.82
CA VAL A 172 -5.41 -8.26 8.98
C VAL A 172 -6.53 -7.24 8.99
N SER A 173 -6.76 -6.58 7.88
CA SER A 173 -7.79 -5.55 7.78
C SER A 173 -8.24 -5.37 6.33
N ALA A 174 -9.09 -4.37 6.07
CA ALA A 174 -9.60 -4.11 4.74
C ALA A 174 -9.82 -2.62 4.48
N LEU A 175 -9.88 -2.27 3.19
CA LEU A 175 -10.43 -1.04 2.66
C LEU A 175 -11.71 -1.40 1.91
N ALA A 176 -12.77 -0.61 2.07
CA ALA A 176 -14.01 -0.84 1.36
C ALA A 176 -14.57 0.45 0.75
N ALA A 177 -15.17 0.31 -0.42
CA ALA A 177 -15.85 1.39 -1.14
C ALA A 177 -17.17 0.90 -1.71
N ARG A 178 -18.10 1.83 -1.93
CA ARG A 178 -19.42 1.56 -2.53
C ARG A 178 -19.79 2.63 -3.53
N ASN A 179 -20.25 2.20 -4.67
CA ASN A 179 -21.01 2.99 -5.61
C ASN A 179 -22.46 2.45 -5.71
N ASP A 180 -23.24 2.93 -6.67
CA ASP A 180 -24.64 2.53 -6.85
C ASP A 180 -24.82 1.05 -7.28
N LYS A 181 -23.77 0.42 -7.81
CA LYS A 181 -23.83 -0.91 -8.44
C LYS A 181 -23.13 -2.00 -7.64
N ARG A 182 -22.15 -1.65 -6.83
CA ARG A 182 -21.27 -2.64 -6.18
C ARG A 182 -20.66 -2.14 -4.87
N ILE A 183 -20.31 -3.10 -4.03
CA ILE A 183 -19.39 -2.92 -2.90
C ILE A 183 -18.09 -3.60 -3.29
N THR A 184 -16.98 -2.88 -3.16
CA THR A 184 -15.63 -3.41 -3.40
C THR A 184 -14.88 -3.44 -2.08
N ILE A 185 -14.28 -4.58 -1.75
CA ILE A 185 -13.52 -4.78 -0.52
C ILE A 185 -12.15 -5.31 -0.91
N LEU A 186 -11.09 -4.64 -0.48
CA LEU A 186 -9.71 -5.10 -0.59
C LEU A 186 -9.24 -5.43 0.83
N ALA A 187 -9.06 -6.72 1.10
CA ALA A 187 -8.53 -7.21 2.37
C ALA A 187 -7.06 -7.58 2.22
N TRP A 188 -6.28 -7.41 3.27
CA TRP A 188 -4.87 -7.80 3.32
C TRP A 188 -4.56 -8.58 4.60
N HIS A 189 -3.52 -9.38 4.48
CA HIS A 189 -2.83 -10.03 5.57
C HIS A 189 -1.37 -9.63 5.44
N TYR A 190 -0.85 -8.82 6.35
CA TYR A 190 0.47 -8.22 6.27
C TYR A 190 1.28 -8.44 7.54
N HIS A 191 2.57 -8.69 7.37
CA HIS A 191 3.61 -8.71 8.41
C HIS A 191 4.87 -8.05 7.85
N ASP A 192 5.68 -7.39 8.69
CA ASP A 192 6.92 -6.77 8.20
C ASP A 192 7.99 -7.80 7.80
N ASP A 193 8.02 -8.97 8.41
CA ASP A 193 8.93 -10.03 8.03
C ASP A 193 8.38 -10.80 6.83
N ASP A 194 9.19 -10.95 5.77
CA ASP A 194 8.88 -11.72 4.56
C ASP A 194 9.14 -13.21 4.83
N ILE A 195 8.21 -13.81 5.53
CA ILE A 195 8.20 -15.23 5.90
C ILE A 195 6.81 -15.83 5.67
N PRO A 196 6.71 -17.13 5.41
CA PRO A 196 5.42 -17.81 5.38
C PRO A 196 4.67 -17.60 6.70
N GLY A 197 3.43 -17.17 6.62
CA GLY A 197 2.54 -16.97 7.76
C GLY A 197 1.34 -17.91 7.71
N ALA A 198 0.76 -18.19 8.88
CA ALA A 198 -0.48 -18.96 8.96
C ALA A 198 -1.62 -18.22 8.25
N ALA A 199 -2.48 -18.95 7.55
CA ALA A 199 -3.66 -18.37 6.94
C ALA A 199 -4.60 -17.81 8.01
N ALA A 200 -5.14 -16.62 7.76
CA ALA A 200 -6.15 -16.01 8.62
C ALA A 200 -7.56 -16.34 8.11
N ALA A 201 -8.41 -16.84 8.98
CA ALA A 201 -9.83 -16.97 8.70
C ALA A 201 -10.48 -15.59 8.82
N VAL A 202 -11.06 -15.08 7.73
CA VAL A 202 -11.70 -13.77 7.69
C VAL A 202 -13.19 -13.91 7.46
N THR A 203 -13.98 -13.38 8.38
CA THR A 203 -15.43 -13.24 8.24
C THR A 203 -15.79 -11.79 7.91
N LEU A 204 -16.51 -11.58 6.82
CA LEU A 204 -16.97 -10.27 6.40
C LEU A 204 -18.43 -10.06 6.77
N ASN A 205 -18.70 -9.12 7.66
CA ASN A 205 -20.06 -8.71 8.03
C ASN A 205 -20.40 -7.40 7.30
N LEU A 206 -21.34 -7.44 6.38
CA LEU A 206 -21.77 -6.30 5.58
C LEU A 206 -23.10 -5.77 6.11
N ALA A 207 -23.08 -4.64 6.82
CA ALA A 207 -24.28 -3.96 7.29
C ALA A 207 -24.89 -3.07 6.20
N GLY A 208 -26.21 -2.97 6.16
CA GLY A 208 -26.93 -2.04 5.25
C GLY A 208 -26.85 -2.43 3.77
N THR A 209 -26.63 -3.70 3.47
CA THR A 209 -26.71 -4.21 2.09
C THR A 209 -28.18 -4.28 1.64
N PRO A 210 -28.49 -3.94 0.36
CA PRO A 210 -29.83 -4.17 -0.19
C PRO A 210 -30.22 -5.65 -0.11
N ALA A 211 -31.52 -5.93 0.06
CA ALA A 211 -32.04 -7.28 -0.03
C ALA A 211 -31.81 -7.84 -1.44
N GLY A 212 -31.48 -9.13 -1.54
CA GLY A 212 -31.27 -9.83 -2.82
C GLY A 212 -30.14 -10.84 -2.74
N ASN A 213 -29.85 -11.46 -3.87
CA ASN A 213 -28.73 -12.42 -4.02
C ASN A 213 -27.60 -11.73 -4.80
N PRO A 214 -26.65 -11.07 -4.15
CA PRO A 214 -25.55 -10.41 -4.83
C PRO A 214 -24.62 -11.46 -5.46
N LYS A 215 -24.12 -11.15 -6.65
CA LYS A 215 -23.03 -11.91 -7.25
C LYS A 215 -21.72 -11.48 -6.59
N MET A 216 -20.97 -12.42 -6.07
CA MET A 216 -19.63 -12.17 -5.54
C MET A 216 -18.56 -12.57 -6.56
N THR A 217 -17.57 -11.73 -6.74
CA THR A 217 -16.33 -12.03 -7.48
C THR A 217 -15.16 -11.87 -6.50
N ARG A 218 -14.31 -12.87 -6.40
CA ARG A 218 -13.10 -12.85 -5.58
C ARG A 218 -11.87 -12.84 -6.48
N THR A 219 -10.94 -11.94 -6.22
CA THR A 219 -9.57 -11.95 -6.75
C THR A 219 -8.60 -12.19 -5.60
N LEU A 220 -7.54 -12.94 -5.85
CA LEU A 220 -6.63 -13.38 -4.79
C LEU A 220 -5.19 -13.20 -5.27
N ILE A 221 -4.34 -12.72 -4.35
CA ILE A 221 -2.89 -12.70 -4.48
C ILE A 221 -2.35 -13.40 -3.24
N ASP A 222 -1.75 -14.56 -3.43
CA ASP A 222 -1.04 -15.32 -2.42
C ASP A 222 0.05 -16.16 -3.09
N GLU A 223 0.65 -17.09 -2.36
CA GLU A 223 1.72 -17.94 -2.87
C GLU A 223 1.31 -18.72 -4.13
N GLY A 224 0.07 -19.21 -4.17
CA GLY A 224 -0.46 -20.03 -5.28
C GLY A 224 -1.30 -19.26 -6.31
N HIS A 225 -1.61 -18.00 -6.09
CA HIS A 225 -2.51 -17.23 -6.95
C HIS A 225 -1.94 -15.85 -7.30
N SER A 226 -2.04 -15.48 -8.58
CA SER A 226 -1.54 -14.21 -9.12
C SER A 226 -0.07 -13.94 -8.77
N ASN A 227 0.72 -15.00 -8.63
CA ASN A 227 2.14 -14.98 -8.29
C ASN A 227 2.96 -15.50 -9.47
N SER A 228 3.23 -14.61 -10.41
CA SER A 228 3.96 -14.92 -11.63
C SER A 228 5.41 -15.35 -11.36
N PHE A 229 6.01 -14.89 -10.26
CA PHE A 229 7.37 -15.26 -9.90
C PHE A 229 7.51 -16.74 -9.53
N ILE A 230 6.56 -17.27 -8.78
CA ILE A 230 6.55 -18.71 -8.45
C ILE A 230 6.15 -19.57 -9.65
N ALA A 231 5.31 -19.02 -10.55
CA ALA A 231 4.90 -19.74 -11.76
C ALA A 231 6.00 -19.77 -12.85
N TRP A 232 6.93 -18.86 -12.82
CA TRP A 232 8.11 -18.76 -13.71
C TRP A 232 9.22 -19.72 -13.30
#